data_852523cf19fa7165c5c55a2073268bb2
#
_entry.id   852523cf19fa7165c5c55a2073268bb2
#
_cell.length_a   1.000
_cell.length_b   1.000
_cell.length_c   1.000
_cell.angle_alpha   90.00
_cell.angle_beta   90.00
_cell.angle_gamma   90.00
#
_symmetry.space_group_name_H-M   'P 1'
#
loop_
_entity.id
_entity.type
_entity.pdbx_description
1 polymer ?
#
loop_
_entity_poly.entity_id
_entity_poly.type
_entity_poly.pdbx_seq_one_letter_code
_entity_poly.pdbx_strand_id
1 'polypeptide(L)'
;GKSKLLDSEGVFTASRNAIAESFSFQVKESGKNIKDPVGHISLSWHIKDEPKLTEALMVKVAREYMQKMGIVNTQFLVMRHFDQPHPHLHIVYNRIDNDGNRISDSYSHRRSRKAALELTQQYGFHISKGKENVRVDRLRGKAKQLYLMRAKVMQAAENARSWQEFKNNLDNVGIKAFFRSGKDGRSFGGVVFSD
;
A
#
# COMPACT_ATOMS: atom_id res chain seq x y z
N GLY A 1 -14.73 0.02 23.36
CA GLY A 1 -13.71 -0.71 22.59
C GLY A 1 -12.96 0.25 21.69
N LYS A 2 -11.72 -0.09 21.34
CA LYS A 2 -10.88 0.75 20.46
C LYS A 2 -11.18 0.55 18.97
N SER A 3 -12.24 -0.18 18.61
CA SER A 3 -12.65 -0.44 17.22
C SER A 3 -14.16 -0.58 17.07
N LYS A 4 -14.68 -0.27 15.89
CA LYS A 4 -16.09 -0.40 15.51
C LYS A 4 -16.18 -1.05 14.13
N LEU A 5 -17.04 -2.07 13.98
CA LEU A 5 -17.39 -2.64 12.69
C LEU A 5 -18.29 -1.63 11.95
N LEU A 6 -17.87 -1.23 10.75
CA LEU A 6 -18.63 -0.31 9.91
C LEU A 6 -19.40 -1.03 8.81
N ASP A 7 -18.84 -2.11 8.26
CA ASP A 7 -19.38 -2.82 7.11
C ASP A 7 -18.87 -4.25 7.05
N SER A 8 -19.65 -5.18 6.49
CA SER A 8 -19.24 -6.55 6.25
C SER A 8 -20.07 -7.20 5.15
N GLU A 9 -19.51 -8.18 4.46
CA GLU A 9 -20.19 -8.97 3.46
C GLU A 9 -19.75 -10.42 3.52
N GLY A 10 -20.71 -11.35 3.51
CA GLY A 10 -20.47 -12.78 3.51
C GLY A 10 -19.83 -13.36 4.78
N VAL A 11 -19.88 -12.63 5.91
CA VAL A 11 -19.20 -13.00 7.15
C VAL A 11 -20.18 -12.98 8.33
N PHE A 12 -20.20 -14.03 9.13
CA PHE A 12 -20.93 -14.07 10.40
C PHE A 12 -20.15 -13.30 11.48
N THR A 13 -20.68 -12.16 11.92
CA THR A 13 -19.96 -11.21 12.79
C THR A 13 -20.30 -11.34 14.29
N ALA A 14 -21.06 -12.39 14.69
CA ALA A 14 -21.50 -12.60 16.06
C ALA A 14 -20.35 -12.79 17.06
N SER A 15 -19.22 -13.37 16.62
CA SER A 15 -18.03 -13.58 17.43
C SER A 15 -16.77 -13.63 16.55
N ARG A 16 -15.58 -13.52 17.19
CA ARG A 16 -14.29 -13.70 16.50
C ARG A 16 -14.18 -15.09 15.85
N ASN A 17 -14.68 -16.13 16.53
CA ASN A 17 -14.65 -17.48 16.00
C ASN A 17 -15.57 -17.62 14.78
N ALA A 18 -16.78 -17.05 14.83
CA ALA A 18 -17.69 -17.06 13.67
C ALA A 18 -17.10 -16.34 12.45
N ILE A 19 -16.38 -15.23 12.67
CA ILE A 19 -15.64 -14.54 11.60
C ILE A 19 -14.57 -15.47 11.01
N ALA A 20 -13.74 -16.08 11.85
CA ALA A 20 -12.66 -16.97 11.40
C ALA A 20 -13.21 -18.22 10.68
N GLU A 21 -14.31 -18.79 11.17
CA GLU A 21 -14.98 -19.91 10.55
C GLU A 21 -15.56 -19.55 9.18
N SER A 22 -16.18 -18.36 9.05
CA SER A 22 -16.70 -17.87 7.76
C SER A 22 -15.60 -17.82 6.69
N PHE A 23 -14.45 -17.21 7.02
CA PHE A 23 -13.30 -17.13 6.11
C PHE A 23 -12.74 -18.53 5.80
N SER A 24 -12.59 -19.38 6.83
CA SER A 24 -12.03 -20.72 6.68
C SER A 24 -12.92 -21.62 5.83
N PHE A 25 -14.24 -21.50 5.96
CA PHE A 25 -15.20 -22.26 5.18
C PHE A 25 -15.03 -22.00 3.69
N GLN A 26 -15.03 -20.73 3.26
CA GLN A 26 -14.88 -20.37 1.85
C GLN A 26 -13.54 -20.86 1.26
N VAL A 27 -12.46 -20.79 2.03
CA VAL A 27 -11.16 -21.31 1.59
C VAL A 27 -11.19 -22.83 1.40
N LYS A 28 -11.79 -23.55 2.33
CA LYS A 28 -11.92 -25.02 2.25
C LYS A 28 -12.78 -25.45 1.05
N GLU A 29 -13.93 -24.80 0.87
CA GLU A 29 -14.84 -25.10 -0.26
C GLU A 29 -14.17 -24.86 -1.63
N SER A 30 -13.25 -23.89 -1.72
CA SER A 30 -12.51 -23.63 -2.96
C SER A 30 -11.57 -24.76 -3.38
N GLY A 31 -11.22 -25.66 -2.47
CA GLY A 31 -10.23 -26.73 -2.68
C GLY A 31 -8.81 -26.24 -2.93
N LYS A 32 -8.54 -24.91 -2.80
CA LYS A 32 -7.24 -24.31 -3.08
C LYS A 32 -6.34 -24.27 -1.85
N ASN A 33 -5.10 -24.68 -2.03
CA ASN A 33 -4.08 -24.48 -1.01
C ASN A 33 -3.43 -23.10 -1.17
N ILE A 34 -3.78 -22.16 -0.29
CA ILE A 34 -3.26 -20.81 -0.26
C ILE A 34 -2.60 -20.54 1.10
N LYS A 35 -1.33 -20.16 1.08
CA LYS A 35 -0.54 -19.95 2.30
C LYS A 35 -1.14 -18.87 3.21
N ASP A 36 -1.55 -17.73 2.63
CA ASP A 36 -2.07 -16.58 3.35
C ASP A 36 -3.45 -16.22 2.79
N PRO A 37 -4.54 -16.90 3.25
CA PRO A 37 -5.87 -16.74 2.66
C PRO A 37 -6.57 -15.43 3.02
N VAL A 38 -6.09 -14.72 4.02
CA VAL A 38 -6.67 -13.46 4.50
C VAL A 38 -5.80 -12.29 4.09
N GLY A 39 -6.41 -11.33 3.40
CA GLY A 39 -5.80 -10.04 3.10
C GLY A 39 -6.15 -9.01 4.16
N HIS A 40 -5.19 -8.12 4.48
CA HIS A 40 -5.36 -7.02 5.43
C HIS A 40 -4.82 -5.73 4.83
N ILE A 41 -5.65 -4.69 4.84
CA ILE A 41 -5.33 -3.36 4.32
C ILE A 41 -5.67 -2.34 5.38
N SER A 42 -4.83 -1.31 5.54
CA SER A 42 -5.14 -0.14 6.33
C SER A 42 -5.31 1.07 5.41
N LEU A 43 -6.42 1.78 5.55
CA LEU A 43 -6.64 3.08 4.94
C LEU A 43 -6.60 4.15 6.04
N SER A 44 -5.75 5.16 5.84
CA SER A 44 -5.55 6.23 6.80
C SER A 44 -5.74 7.58 6.13
N TRP A 45 -6.34 8.52 6.83
CA TRP A 45 -6.54 9.90 6.39
C TRP A 45 -5.73 10.88 7.22
N HIS A 46 -5.44 12.01 6.66
CA HIS A 46 -4.81 13.08 7.41
C HIS A 46 -5.81 13.65 8.44
N ILE A 47 -5.33 14.10 9.60
CA ILE A 47 -6.18 14.65 10.66
C ILE A 47 -7.06 15.81 10.19
N LYS A 48 -6.60 16.59 9.21
CA LYS A 48 -7.38 17.69 8.60
C LYS A 48 -8.62 17.21 7.85
N ASP A 49 -8.70 15.95 7.48
CA ASP A 49 -9.85 15.37 6.79
C ASP A 49 -10.92 14.86 7.75
N GLU A 50 -10.61 14.77 9.05
CA GLU A 50 -11.53 14.24 10.07
C GLU A 50 -12.93 14.89 10.04
N PRO A 51 -13.07 16.23 9.89
CA PRO A 51 -14.39 16.85 9.83
C PRO A 51 -15.26 16.41 8.64
N LYS A 52 -14.64 15.87 7.58
CA LYS A 52 -15.33 15.38 6.37
C LYS A 52 -15.70 13.89 6.48
N LEU A 53 -15.04 13.15 7.37
CA LEU A 53 -15.11 11.69 7.43
C LEU A 53 -16.29 11.21 8.27
N THR A 54 -17.44 11.10 7.64
CA THR A 54 -18.55 10.32 8.21
C THR A 54 -18.29 8.82 8.05
N GLU A 55 -18.89 7.99 8.90
CA GLU A 55 -18.79 6.52 8.78
C GLU A 55 -19.26 6.03 7.42
N ALA A 56 -20.38 6.59 6.90
CA ALA A 56 -20.88 6.27 5.57
C ALA A 56 -19.87 6.61 4.46
N LEU A 57 -19.17 7.75 4.55
CA LEU A 57 -18.14 8.11 3.59
C LEU A 57 -16.93 7.18 3.70
N MET A 58 -16.52 6.82 4.91
CA MET A 58 -15.42 5.88 5.13
C MET A 58 -15.71 4.51 4.50
N VAL A 59 -16.93 3.98 4.69
CA VAL A 59 -17.38 2.72 4.05
C VAL A 59 -17.38 2.85 2.53
N LYS A 60 -17.93 3.94 1.99
CA LYS A 60 -17.95 4.20 0.55
C LYS A 60 -16.55 4.20 -0.05
N VAL A 61 -15.61 4.92 0.57
CA VAL A 61 -14.21 4.97 0.12
C VAL A 61 -13.55 3.59 0.23
N ALA A 62 -13.82 2.84 1.29
CA ALA A 62 -13.28 1.48 1.45
C ALA A 62 -13.76 0.54 0.33
N ARG A 63 -15.06 0.55 0.00
CA ARG A 63 -15.62 -0.26 -1.09
C ARG A 63 -15.06 0.15 -2.45
N GLU A 64 -14.96 1.45 -2.75
CA GLU A 64 -14.36 1.92 -3.99
C GLU A 64 -12.87 1.56 -4.08
N TYR A 65 -12.15 1.65 -2.97
CA TYR A 65 -10.75 1.20 -2.90
C TYR A 65 -10.63 -0.30 -3.20
N MET A 66 -11.46 -1.14 -2.58
CA MET A 66 -11.49 -2.58 -2.84
C MET A 66 -11.75 -2.87 -4.32
N GLN A 67 -12.72 -2.19 -4.93
CA GLN A 67 -13.03 -2.32 -6.36
C GLN A 67 -11.83 -1.96 -7.24
N LYS A 68 -11.15 -0.82 -6.97
CA LYS A 68 -9.93 -0.41 -7.68
C LYS A 68 -8.78 -1.40 -7.52
N MET A 69 -8.74 -2.11 -6.40
CA MET A 69 -7.77 -3.16 -6.11
C MET A 69 -8.19 -4.53 -6.71
N GLY A 70 -9.36 -4.65 -7.33
CA GLY A 70 -9.89 -5.92 -7.81
C GLY A 70 -10.26 -6.88 -6.68
N ILE A 71 -10.53 -6.36 -5.49
CA ILE A 71 -11.06 -7.11 -4.36
C ILE A 71 -12.58 -7.01 -4.48
N VAL A 72 -13.15 -7.93 -5.23
CA VAL A 72 -14.57 -7.98 -5.56
C VAL A 72 -15.10 -9.40 -5.34
N ASN A 73 -16.42 -9.53 -5.17
CA ASN A 73 -17.10 -10.81 -5.02
C ASN A 73 -16.47 -11.70 -3.94
N THR A 74 -16.14 -11.13 -2.78
CA THR A 74 -15.50 -11.88 -1.71
C THR A 74 -16.00 -11.42 -0.33
N GLN A 75 -15.76 -12.26 0.66
CA GLN A 75 -16.02 -11.95 2.06
C GLN A 75 -15.09 -10.85 2.55
N PHE A 76 -15.63 -9.89 3.31
CA PHE A 76 -14.81 -8.84 3.92
C PHE A 76 -15.44 -8.25 5.19
N LEU A 77 -14.61 -7.53 5.92
CA LEU A 77 -14.94 -6.69 7.07
C LEU A 77 -14.26 -5.32 6.90
N VAL A 78 -14.98 -4.26 7.26
CA VAL A 78 -14.43 -2.90 7.38
C VAL A 78 -14.56 -2.45 8.83
N MET A 79 -13.43 -2.20 9.48
CA MET A 79 -13.39 -1.82 10.90
C MET A 79 -12.71 -0.47 11.07
N ARG A 80 -13.39 0.48 11.69
CA ARG A 80 -12.79 1.74 12.15
C ARG A 80 -12.05 1.51 13.46
N HIS A 81 -10.83 2.04 13.57
CA HIS A 81 -10.04 2.03 14.79
C HIS A 81 -9.92 3.44 15.38
N PHE A 82 -9.70 3.49 16.71
CA PHE A 82 -9.62 4.73 17.51
C PHE A 82 -8.37 4.74 18.38
N ASP A 83 -7.34 4.00 18.01
CA ASP A 83 -6.08 3.84 18.73
C ASP A 83 -4.96 4.76 18.25
N GLN A 84 -5.21 5.50 17.16
CA GLN A 84 -4.29 6.48 16.61
C GLN A 84 -4.93 7.88 16.56
N PRO A 85 -4.14 8.96 16.59
CA PRO A 85 -4.67 10.33 16.56
C PRO A 85 -5.25 10.71 15.19
N HIS A 86 -4.99 9.96 14.13
CA HIS A 86 -5.52 10.20 12.79
C HIS A 86 -6.60 9.16 12.45
N PRO A 87 -7.64 9.56 11.70
CA PRO A 87 -8.69 8.64 11.27
C PRO A 87 -8.12 7.51 10.42
N HIS A 88 -8.48 6.28 10.73
CA HIS A 88 -8.11 5.13 9.94
C HIS A 88 -9.11 3.99 10.09
N LEU A 89 -9.10 3.10 9.10
CA LEU A 89 -9.84 1.86 9.12
C LEU A 89 -8.98 0.70 8.60
N HIS A 90 -9.42 -0.50 8.93
CA HIS A 90 -8.87 -1.74 8.42
C HIS A 90 -9.91 -2.47 7.58
N ILE A 91 -9.46 -2.98 6.44
CA ILE A 91 -10.20 -3.89 5.57
C ILE A 91 -9.56 -5.26 5.72
N VAL A 92 -10.34 -6.24 6.16
CA VAL A 92 -9.94 -7.64 6.19
C VAL A 92 -10.79 -8.37 5.17
N TYR A 93 -10.20 -9.11 4.24
CA TYR A 93 -10.93 -9.77 3.16
C TYR A 93 -10.39 -11.16 2.86
N ASN A 94 -11.25 -12.03 2.36
CA ASN A 94 -10.85 -13.35 1.89
C ASN A 94 -10.17 -13.22 0.52
N ARG A 95 -9.00 -13.82 0.36
CA ARG A 95 -8.25 -13.82 -0.91
C ARG A 95 -8.73 -14.90 -1.88
N ILE A 96 -9.72 -15.67 -1.50
CA ILE A 96 -10.53 -16.51 -2.38
C ILE A 96 -11.87 -15.80 -2.54
N ASP A 97 -12.32 -15.61 -3.78
CA ASP A 97 -13.63 -15.03 -4.07
C ASP A 97 -14.76 -16.08 -3.93
N ASN A 98 -16.02 -15.65 -4.08
CA ASN A 98 -17.17 -16.54 -3.94
C ASN A 98 -17.27 -17.58 -5.09
N ASP A 99 -16.53 -17.40 -6.17
CA ASP A 99 -16.41 -18.35 -7.28
C ASP A 99 -15.22 -19.31 -7.10
N GLY A 100 -14.54 -19.25 -5.94
CA GLY A 100 -13.38 -20.06 -5.62
C GLY A 100 -12.10 -19.63 -6.31
N ASN A 101 -12.01 -18.41 -6.89
CA ASN A 101 -10.81 -17.93 -7.54
C ASN A 101 -9.93 -17.13 -6.59
N ARG A 102 -8.62 -17.19 -6.82
CA ARG A 102 -7.67 -16.40 -6.04
C ARG A 102 -7.65 -14.94 -6.52
N ILE A 103 -7.89 -14.00 -5.60
CA ILE A 103 -7.72 -12.58 -5.84
C ILE A 103 -6.22 -12.27 -5.96
N SER A 104 -5.83 -11.64 -7.08
CA SER A 104 -4.43 -11.36 -7.40
C SER A 104 -3.87 -10.26 -6.50
N ASP A 105 -2.69 -10.53 -5.92
CA ASP A 105 -1.87 -9.58 -5.19
C ASP A 105 -0.71 -9.02 -6.03
N SER A 106 -0.65 -9.36 -7.31
CA SER A 106 0.39 -8.88 -8.22
C SER A 106 0.39 -7.34 -8.30
N TYR A 107 1.60 -6.77 -8.14
CA TYR A 107 1.81 -5.32 -8.12
C TYR A 107 0.92 -4.56 -7.11
N SER A 108 0.51 -5.19 -6.02
CA SER A 108 -0.42 -4.65 -5.04
C SER A 108 0.00 -3.26 -4.53
N HIS A 109 1.27 -3.03 -4.22
CA HIS A 109 1.77 -1.72 -3.77
C HIS A 109 1.59 -0.61 -4.82
N ARG A 110 1.83 -0.92 -6.10
CA ARG A 110 1.66 0.07 -7.19
C ARG A 110 0.19 0.39 -7.42
N ARG A 111 -0.66 -0.65 -7.43
CA ARG A 111 -2.12 -0.51 -7.58
C ARG A 111 -2.71 0.26 -6.40
N SER A 112 -2.33 -0.10 -5.18
CA SER A 112 -2.76 0.57 -3.94
C SER A 112 -2.42 2.07 -3.95
N ARG A 113 -1.18 2.41 -4.31
CA ARG A 113 -0.77 3.82 -4.39
C ARG A 113 -1.60 4.60 -5.41
N LYS A 114 -1.88 4.01 -6.58
CA LYS A 114 -2.71 4.62 -7.62
C LYS A 114 -4.14 4.81 -7.12
N ALA A 115 -4.77 3.76 -6.58
CA ALA A 115 -6.12 3.80 -6.04
C ALA A 115 -6.26 4.84 -4.91
N ALA A 116 -5.32 4.87 -3.97
CA ALA A 116 -5.32 5.84 -2.88
C ALA A 116 -5.22 7.29 -3.39
N LEU A 117 -4.35 7.57 -4.37
CA LEU A 117 -4.21 8.92 -4.95
C LEU A 117 -5.48 9.35 -5.67
N GLU A 118 -6.06 8.49 -6.50
CA GLU A 118 -7.31 8.77 -7.22
C GLU A 118 -8.46 9.08 -6.25
N LEU A 119 -8.64 8.29 -5.20
CA LEU A 119 -9.67 8.52 -4.19
C LEU A 119 -9.41 9.79 -3.37
N THR A 120 -8.14 10.07 -3.03
CA THR A 120 -7.76 11.31 -2.35
C THR A 120 -8.15 12.53 -3.18
N GLN A 121 -7.92 12.51 -4.48
CA GLN A 121 -8.30 13.58 -5.41
C GLN A 121 -9.82 13.66 -5.58
N GLN A 122 -10.48 12.53 -5.79
CA GLN A 122 -11.93 12.43 -6.01
C GLN A 122 -12.75 13.02 -4.85
N TYR A 123 -12.31 12.77 -3.62
CA TYR A 123 -13.00 13.23 -2.41
C TYR A 123 -12.43 14.54 -1.83
N GLY A 124 -11.44 15.13 -2.48
CA GLY A 124 -10.79 16.36 -2.02
C GLY A 124 -10.14 16.21 -0.64
N PHE A 125 -9.56 15.03 -0.36
CA PHE A 125 -8.80 14.79 0.85
C PHE A 125 -7.43 15.43 0.78
N HIS A 126 -6.82 15.62 1.94
CA HIS A 126 -5.50 16.20 2.07
C HIS A 126 -4.44 15.33 1.38
N ILE A 127 -3.76 15.90 0.40
CA ILE A 127 -2.60 15.27 -0.23
C ILE A 127 -1.38 15.56 0.62
N SER A 128 -0.87 14.55 1.32
CA SER A 128 0.37 14.71 2.08
C SER A 128 1.52 15.02 1.13
N LYS A 129 2.25 16.09 1.42
CA LYS A 129 3.54 16.37 0.76
C LYS A 129 4.43 15.16 0.97
N GLY A 130 4.87 14.53 -0.10
CA GLY A 130 5.58 13.25 -0.07
C GLY A 130 6.85 13.29 0.79
N LYS A 131 7.84 12.45 0.43
CA LYS A 131 9.09 12.30 1.20
C LYS A 131 9.98 13.58 1.24
N GLU A 132 9.57 14.67 0.63
CA GLU A 132 10.28 15.95 0.65
C GLU A 132 10.36 16.58 2.05
N ASN A 133 9.39 16.28 2.92
CA ASN A 133 9.34 16.81 4.31
C ASN A 133 9.64 15.73 5.37
N VAL A 134 10.43 14.72 5.02
CA VAL A 134 10.82 13.71 6.00
C VAL A 134 11.76 14.32 7.05
N ARG A 135 11.41 14.16 8.31
CA ARG A 135 12.31 14.52 9.42
C ARG A 135 13.45 13.52 9.50
N VAL A 136 14.57 13.86 8.85
CA VAL A 136 15.76 12.99 8.73
C VAL A 136 16.36 12.67 10.09
N ASP A 137 16.23 13.59 11.05
CA ASP A 137 16.65 13.40 12.46
C ASP A 137 15.94 12.23 13.15
N ARG A 138 14.73 11.88 12.72
CA ARG A 138 13.95 10.76 13.26
C ARG A 138 14.19 9.42 12.55
N LEU A 139 14.82 9.44 11.38
CA LEU A 139 15.15 8.21 10.68
C LEU A 139 16.30 7.48 11.38
N ARG A 140 16.25 6.14 11.41
CA ARG A 140 17.29 5.27 12.01
C ARG A 140 17.67 4.16 11.04
N GLY A 141 18.88 3.62 11.20
CA GLY A 141 19.38 2.46 10.48
C GLY A 141 19.24 2.58 8.97
N LYS A 142 18.82 1.49 8.32
CA LYS A 142 18.70 1.36 6.87
C LYS A 142 17.77 2.42 6.24
N ALA A 143 16.72 2.83 6.94
CA ALA A 143 15.79 3.85 6.42
C ALA A 143 16.48 5.21 6.26
N LYS A 144 17.35 5.59 7.20
CA LYS A 144 18.15 6.82 7.12
C LYS A 144 19.16 6.76 5.98
N GLN A 145 19.88 5.64 5.85
CA GLN A 145 20.85 5.41 4.76
C GLN A 145 20.19 5.54 3.39
N LEU A 146 19.09 4.83 3.17
CA LEU A 146 18.34 4.89 1.91
C LEU A 146 17.80 6.28 1.59
N TYR A 147 17.36 7.03 2.61
CA TYR A 147 16.89 8.39 2.42
C TYR A 147 18.02 9.32 1.99
N LEU A 148 19.18 9.26 2.68
CA LEU A 148 20.35 10.07 2.36
C LEU A 148 20.93 9.70 0.98
N MET A 149 21.01 8.41 0.65
CA MET A 149 21.44 7.94 -0.67
C MET A 149 20.53 8.48 -1.77
N ARG A 150 19.19 8.41 -1.57
CA ARG A 150 18.24 8.98 -2.53
C ARG A 150 18.47 10.48 -2.75
N ALA A 151 18.69 11.25 -1.68
CA ALA A 151 18.95 12.68 -1.80
C ALA A 151 20.20 12.97 -2.65
N LYS A 152 21.29 12.24 -2.43
CA LYS A 152 22.52 12.35 -3.21
C LYS A 152 22.31 11.97 -4.67
N VAL A 153 21.57 10.88 -4.95
CA VAL A 153 21.26 10.44 -6.32
C VAL A 153 20.42 11.49 -7.06
N MET A 154 19.40 12.06 -6.39
CA MET A 154 18.59 13.11 -6.98
C MET A 154 19.40 14.36 -7.29
N GLN A 155 20.25 14.81 -6.36
CA GLN A 155 21.15 15.94 -6.58
C GLN A 155 22.13 15.70 -7.73
N ALA A 156 22.69 14.49 -7.84
CA ALA A 156 23.58 14.11 -8.94
C ALA A 156 22.84 14.16 -10.30
N ALA A 157 21.56 13.78 -10.31
CA ALA A 157 20.74 13.80 -11.52
C ALA A 157 20.34 15.23 -11.93
N GLU A 158 19.96 16.08 -10.98
CA GLU A 158 19.60 17.48 -11.24
C GLU A 158 20.74 18.29 -11.83
N ASN A 159 21.98 17.97 -11.42
CA ASN A 159 23.20 18.66 -11.88
C ASN A 159 23.83 18.03 -13.13
N ALA A 160 23.19 17.04 -13.76
CA ALA A 160 23.72 16.31 -14.91
C ALA A 160 22.95 16.66 -16.20
N ARG A 161 23.67 17.02 -17.25
CA ARG A 161 23.13 17.22 -18.62
C ARG A 161 23.33 16.01 -19.52
N SER A 162 24.14 15.05 -19.08
CA SER A 162 24.43 13.81 -19.80
C SER A 162 24.52 12.64 -18.84
N TRP A 163 24.42 11.44 -19.41
CA TRP A 163 24.61 10.21 -18.64
C TRP A 163 26.01 10.10 -18.04
N GLN A 164 27.03 10.57 -18.76
CA GLN A 164 28.41 10.54 -18.27
C GLN A 164 28.59 11.50 -17.09
N GLU A 165 28.02 12.73 -17.17
CA GLU A 165 28.05 13.67 -16.04
C GLU A 165 27.31 13.11 -14.84
N PHE A 166 26.17 12.45 -15.02
CA PHE A 166 25.46 11.80 -13.93
C PHE A 166 26.31 10.75 -13.22
N LYS A 167 26.99 9.88 -13.99
CA LYS A 167 27.92 8.91 -13.41
C LYS A 167 29.04 9.58 -12.63
N ASN A 168 29.69 10.58 -13.20
CA ASN A 168 30.77 11.32 -12.55
C ASN A 168 30.28 11.97 -11.25
N ASN A 169 29.09 12.58 -11.27
CA ASN A 169 28.49 13.19 -10.08
C ASN A 169 28.18 12.14 -8.99
N LEU A 170 27.76 10.94 -9.35
CA LEU A 170 27.56 9.82 -8.41
C LEU A 170 28.87 9.36 -7.80
N ASP A 171 29.92 9.17 -8.62
CA ASP A 171 31.25 8.75 -8.16
C ASP A 171 31.84 9.78 -7.18
N ASN A 172 31.66 11.10 -7.43
CA ASN A 172 32.09 12.17 -6.55
C ASN A 172 31.45 12.14 -5.14
N VAL A 173 30.25 11.57 -5.03
CA VAL A 173 29.53 11.43 -3.73
C VAL A 173 29.62 10.02 -3.16
N GLY A 174 30.48 9.15 -3.74
CA GLY A 174 30.76 7.79 -3.28
C GLY A 174 29.65 6.80 -3.58
N ILE A 175 28.82 7.05 -4.63
CA ILE A 175 27.73 6.16 -5.02
C ILE A 175 28.06 5.50 -6.36
N LYS A 176 27.99 4.17 -6.39
CA LYS A 176 28.15 3.38 -7.61
C LYS A 176 26.80 3.02 -8.22
N ALA A 177 26.67 3.16 -9.52
CA ALA A 177 25.48 2.76 -10.28
C ALA A 177 25.74 1.47 -11.06
N PHE A 178 24.92 0.45 -10.82
CA PHE A 178 24.99 -0.84 -11.50
C PHE A 178 23.76 -1.03 -12.38
N PHE A 179 23.98 -1.33 -13.65
CA PHE A 179 22.90 -1.62 -14.58
C PHE A 179 22.54 -3.08 -14.54
N ARG A 180 21.23 -3.35 -14.53
CA ARG A 180 20.71 -4.70 -14.69
C ARG A 180 20.13 -4.83 -16.07
N SER A 181 20.47 -5.90 -16.77
CA SER A 181 19.78 -6.30 -18.00
C SER A 181 18.38 -6.80 -17.69
N GLY A 182 17.44 -6.61 -18.60
CA GLY A 182 16.14 -7.22 -18.52
C GLY A 182 16.21 -8.75 -18.58
N LYS A 183 15.08 -9.42 -18.33
CA LYS A 183 15.00 -10.89 -18.35
C LYS A 183 15.37 -11.51 -19.71
N ASP A 184 15.26 -10.73 -20.80
CA ASP A 184 15.63 -11.07 -22.16
C ASP A 184 17.15 -10.86 -22.47
N GLY A 185 17.92 -10.36 -21.50
CA GLY A 185 19.33 -10.05 -21.65
C GLY A 185 19.65 -8.88 -22.58
N ARG A 186 18.66 -8.30 -23.25
CA ARG A 186 18.83 -7.24 -24.28
C ARG A 186 18.20 -5.91 -23.88
N SER A 187 17.13 -5.95 -23.09
CA SER A 187 16.45 -4.75 -22.60
C SER A 187 17.10 -4.22 -21.32
N PHE A 188 16.86 -2.93 -21.05
CA PHE A 188 17.25 -2.30 -19.79
C PHE A 188 16.31 -2.75 -18.65
N GLY A 189 16.87 -3.42 -17.64
CA GLY A 189 16.11 -3.97 -16.53
C GLY A 189 16.04 -3.05 -15.29
N GLY A 190 16.92 -2.06 -15.19
CA GLY A 190 16.96 -1.09 -14.10
C GLY A 190 18.37 -0.70 -13.64
N VAL A 191 18.44 0.25 -12.70
CA VAL A 191 19.67 0.69 -12.03
C VAL A 191 19.60 0.38 -10.57
N VAL A 192 20.70 -0.13 -10.01
CA VAL A 192 20.90 -0.30 -8.57
C VAL A 192 22.01 0.64 -8.13
N PHE A 193 21.76 1.36 -7.04
CA PHE A 193 22.76 2.23 -6.42
C PHE A 193 23.30 1.59 -5.14
N SER A 194 24.61 1.73 -4.92
CA SER A 194 25.27 1.33 -3.66
C SER A 194 26.30 2.39 -3.25
N ASP A 195 26.50 2.56 -1.99
CA ASP A 195 27.58 3.26 -1.30
C ASP A 195 28.70 2.32 -0.92
#